data_01d4034a3bd2dd17ac5b8627b3bc2cef
#
_entry.id   01d4034a3bd2dd17ac5b8627b3bc2cef
#
_cell.length_a   1.000
_cell.length_b   1.000
_cell.length_c   1.000
_cell.angle_alpha   90.00
_cell.angle_beta   90.00
_cell.angle_gamma   90.00
#
_symmetry.space_group_name_H-M   'P 1'
#
loop_
_entity.id
_entity.type
_entity.pdbx_description
1 polymer ?
#
loop_
_entity_poly.entity_id
_entity_poly.type
_entity_poly.pdbx_seq_one_letter_code
_entity_poly.pdbx_strand_id
1 'polypeptide(L)'
;MTTKTEIYLSSRDIVRSVALVLSFLLIVTTLSGCLLWGDEKATEIIPEVEEEFGAFSVVAPIDTGINVYHNHFRMAEDYPQWLLDGLGVNKICDVTLNGTWQERYEADKETCWDNITSEDIVWFRGTRIVGTTPDDNTDIPILDDPQDGHGTAVTGSVINANPNAVIFFVEGFSDAAVLAAANQPLVDIITTSFGPIGSIPVPGIEDATKVAVVQNKKIHTGAADNTPSPAVQDPTAGPPWSIGVSGYAEEGDDQKETMSGSYPDVAADWTQNLPNHDDIDGYHETSGTSFATPRTAGLLSKVLMWLRSEFGDMSSGADPEIRDGLMVNGTNFTLTNDDLRDALNLSGWYPSFNTWDPLSGTTPISPVAPCTQVGWGVVNESNVQPIIEHLNGTATMPSRPSDVVMCMEANQAIREAYWG
;
A
#
# COMPACT_ATOMS: atom_id res chain seq x y z
N MET A 1 22.30 42.11 -49.08
CA MET A 1 21.68 41.92 -47.77
C MET A 1 21.49 40.41 -47.58
N THR A 2 22.42 39.78 -46.91
CA THR A 2 22.44 38.32 -46.64
C THR A 2 22.09 38.12 -45.18
N THR A 3 20.93 37.56 -44.95
CA THR A 3 20.44 37.17 -43.60
C THR A 3 21.11 35.86 -43.18
N LYS A 4 21.95 35.93 -42.15
CA LYS A 4 22.46 34.76 -41.44
C LYS A 4 21.37 34.27 -40.47
N THR A 5 20.90 33.05 -40.69
CA THR A 5 20.04 32.33 -39.74
C THR A 5 20.96 31.55 -38.80
N GLU A 6 21.08 31.97 -37.57
CA GLU A 6 21.74 31.19 -36.51
C GLU A 6 20.76 30.14 -35.97
N ILE A 7 21.12 28.85 -36.11
CA ILE A 7 20.38 27.74 -35.56
C ILE A 7 20.92 27.47 -34.14
N TYR A 8 20.14 27.81 -33.13
CA TYR A 8 20.41 27.42 -31.75
C TYR A 8 19.94 25.97 -31.52
N LEU A 9 20.88 25.05 -31.42
CA LEU A 9 20.61 23.70 -30.95
C LEU A 9 20.47 23.72 -29.41
N SER A 10 19.41 23.13 -28.90
CA SER A 10 19.19 23.06 -27.46
C SER A 10 20.17 22.07 -26.80
N SER A 11 20.50 22.30 -25.55
CA SER A 11 21.40 21.42 -24.77
C SER A 11 20.98 19.96 -24.77
N ARG A 12 19.69 19.67 -24.92
CA ARG A 12 19.14 18.30 -25.04
C ARG A 12 19.52 17.58 -26.34
N ASP A 13 19.64 18.31 -27.42
CA ASP A 13 20.03 17.74 -28.73
C ASP A 13 21.51 17.38 -28.78
N ILE A 14 22.35 18.12 -28.06
CA ILE A 14 23.78 17.83 -27.91
C ILE A 14 24.00 16.55 -27.08
N VAL A 15 23.27 16.39 -26.00
CA VAL A 15 23.37 15.18 -25.11
C VAL A 15 22.92 13.92 -25.86
N ARG A 16 21.84 13.99 -26.64
CA ARG A 16 21.36 12.85 -27.44
C ARG A 16 22.35 12.47 -28.54
N SER A 17 22.97 13.42 -29.18
CA SER A 17 23.99 13.15 -30.22
C SER A 17 25.25 12.52 -29.64
N VAL A 18 25.70 12.95 -28.45
CA VAL A 18 26.85 12.36 -27.75
C VAL A 18 26.56 10.95 -27.27
N ALA A 19 25.37 10.69 -26.75
CA ALA A 19 24.96 9.35 -26.33
C ALA A 19 24.89 8.36 -27.48
N LEU A 20 24.42 8.79 -28.68
CA LEU A 20 24.37 7.94 -29.87
C LEU A 20 25.76 7.62 -30.41
N VAL A 21 26.72 8.57 -30.39
CA VAL A 21 28.10 8.35 -30.83
C VAL A 21 28.83 7.43 -29.85
N LEU A 22 28.64 7.58 -28.54
CA LEU A 22 29.23 6.69 -27.53
C LEU A 22 28.69 5.25 -27.63
N SER A 23 27.39 5.07 -27.90
CA SER A 23 26.79 3.75 -28.11
C SER A 23 27.32 3.06 -29.36
N PHE A 24 27.61 3.82 -30.44
CA PHE A 24 28.18 3.27 -31.67
C PHE A 24 29.67 2.92 -31.51
N LEU A 25 30.43 3.67 -30.71
CA LEU A 25 31.84 3.35 -30.41
C LEU A 25 31.97 2.08 -29.54
N LEU A 26 31.05 1.85 -28.61
CA LEU A 26 31.02 0.62 -27.79
C LEU A 26 30.70 -0.65 -28.59
N ILE A 27 29.86 -0.54 -29.63
CA ILE A 27 29.51 -1.68 -30.50
C ILE A 27 30.65 -2.06 -31.47
N VAL A 28 31.48 -1.10 -31.88
CA VAL A 28 32.60 -1.37 -32.81
C VAL A 28 33.81 -1.98 -32.10
N THR A 29 33.99 -1.79 -30.78
CA THR A 29 35.10 -2.36 -30.02
C THR A 29 34.86 -3.80 -29.57
N THR A 30 33.62 -4.30 -29.62
CA THR A 30 33.30 -5.71 -29.26
C THR A 30 33.38 -6.71 -30.39
N LEU A 31 33.62 -6.28 -31.64
CA LEU A 31 33.67 -7.15 -32.83
C LEU A 31 35.07 -7.44 -33.36
N SER A 32 36.15 -6.95 -32.71
CA SER A 32 37.54 -7.11 -33.22
C SER A 32 38.44 -8.02 -32.37
N GLY A 33 37.90 -8.87 -31.53
CA GLY A 33 38.68 -9.70 -30.60
C GLY A 33 38.43 -11.21 -30.69
N CYS A 34 38.36 -11.78 -31.87
CA CYS A 34 38.42 -13.23 -32.01
C CYS A 34 39.51 -13.58 -33.04
N LEU A 35 40.73 -13.81 -32.55
CA LEU A 35 41.67 -14.78 -33.11
C LEU A 35 42.98 -14.81 -32.30
N LEU A 36 43.20 -15.99 -31.71
CA LEU A 36 44.49 -16.61 -31.38
C LEU A 36 45.13 -16.35 -29.97
N TRP A 37 45.22 -17.49 -29.28
CA TRP A 37 46.28 -17.97 -28.38
C TRP A 37 46.08 -17.86 -26.86
N GLY A 38 46.03 -19.04 -26.24
CA GLY A 38 46.70 -19.35 -24.98
C GLY A 38 45.81 -19.32 -23.73
N ASP A 39 45.54 -20.47 -23.20
CA ASP A 39 45.02 -20.73 -21.87
C ASP A 39 45.71 -19.90 -20.77
N GLU A 40 45.01 -18.95 -20.22
CA GLU A 40 45.03 -18.58 -18.79
C GLU A 40 43.67 -18.02 -18.43
N LYS A 41 42.93 -18.75 -17.57
CA LYS A 41 41.69 -18.25 -16.97
C LYS A 41 42.03 -17.07 -16.06
N ALA A 42 42.03 -15.87 -16.60
CA ALA A 42 41.81 -14.67 -15.79
C ALA A 42 40.37 -14.74 -15.32
N THR A 43 40.18 -14.98 -14.04
CA THR A 43 38.90 -14.78 -13.38
C THR A 43 38.63 -13.27 -13.46
N GLU A 44 37.80 -12.88 -14.40
CA GLU A 44 37.26 -11.52 -14.47
C GLU A 44 36.42 -11.35 -13.21
N ILE A 45 36.95 -10.61 -12.24
CA ILE A 45 36.19 -10.13 -11.09
C ILE A 45 35.26 -9.08 -11.70
N ILE A 46 34.05 -9.52 -12.07
CA ILE A 46 32.95 -8.60 -12.33
C ILE A 46 32.75 -7.90 -10.99
N PRO A 47 32.92 -6.57 -10.90
CA PRO A 47 32.55 -5.87 -9.67
C PRO A 47 31.07 -6.17 -9.45
N GLU A 48 30.76 -6.74 -8.31
CA GLU A 48 29.40 -6.88 -7.81
C GLU A 48 28.88 -5.44 -7.71
N VAL A 49 28.10 -5.00 -8.68
CA VAL A 49 27.32 -3.78 -8.58
C VAL A 49 26.28 -4.13 -7.52
N GLU A 50 26.47 -3.63 -6.31
CA GLU A 50 25.40 -3.60 -5.32
C GLU A 50 24.24 -2.88 -6.01
N GLU A 51 23.21 -3.61 -6.43
CA GLU A 51 21.97 -3.00 -6.90
C GLU A 51 21.41 -2.23 -5.72
N GLU A 52 21.42 -0.90 -5.83
CA GLU A 52 20.93 0.00 -4.82
C GLU A 52 19.44 -0.28 -4.63
N PHE A 53 19.04 -0.65 -3.42
CA PHE A 53 17.62 -0.91 -3.10
C PHE A 53 16.80 0.34 -3.43
N GLY A 54 15.87 0.21 -4.37
CA GLY A 54 15.13 1.33 -4.94
C GLY A 54 14.20 2.04 -3.95
N ALA A 55 13.41 2.97 -4.45
CA ALA A 55 12.38 3.65 -3.66
C ALA A 55 11.40 2.65 -3.06
N PHE A 56 11.08 2.80 -1.80
CA PHE A 56 10.17 1.93 -1.07
C PHE A 56 9.05 2.71 -0.38
N SER A 57 8.00 2.00 -0.04
CA SER A 57 6.93 2.46 0.85
C SER A 57 6.55 1.30 1.77
N VAL A 58 6.38 1.59 3.04
CA VAL A 58 6.02 0.61 4.06
C VAL A 58 4.53 0.72 4.36
N VAL A 59 3.81 -0.37 4.13
CA VAL A 59 2.40 -0.50 4.49
C VAL A 59 2.29 -1.43 5.69
N ALA A 60 1.53 -1.00 6.69
CA ALA A 60 1.26 -1.80 7.88
C ALA A 60 -0.19 -2.31 7.90
N PRO A 61 -0.47 -3.52 7.39
CA PRO A 61 -1.73 -4.20 7.68
C PRO A 61 -1.77 -4.60 9.16
N ILE A 62 -2.91 -4.35 9.81
CA ILE A 62 -3.17 -4.78 11.19
C ILE A 62 -4.34 -5.75 11.15
N ASP A 63 -4.10 -7.03 11.50
CA ASP A 63 -5.10 -8.09 11.28
C ASP A 63 -4.80 -9.36 12.10
N THR A 64 -5.50 -10.49 11.80
CA THR A 64 -5.47 -11.77 12.51
C THR A 64 -4.12 -12.48 12.53
N GLY A 65 -3.34 -12.35 11.45
CA GLY A 65 -2.10 -13.09 11.22
C GLY A 65 -1.78 -13.13 9.73
N ILE A 66 -0.68 -13.77 9.36
CA ILE A 66 -0.26 -13.87 7.95
C ILE A 66 0.40 -15.21 7.63
N ASN A 67 0.04 -15.80 6.49
CA ASN A 67 0.73 -16.96 5.94
C ASN A 67 2.00 -16.55 5.19
N VAL A 68 3.13 -16.48 5.86
CA VAL A 68 4.43 -16.12 5.26
C VAL A 68 4.93 -17.14 4.23
N TYR A 69 4.35 -18.34 4.19
CA TYR A 69 4.74 -19.41 3.26
C TYR A 69 4.14 -19.26 1.86
N HIS A 70 3.12 -18.40 1.70
CA HIS A 70 2.45 -18.24 0.41
C HIS A 70 3.36 -17.55 -0.61
N ASN A 71 3.42 -18.07 -1.84
CA ASN A 71 4.29 -17.55 -2.89
C ASN A 71 3.96 -16.11 -3.32
N HIS A 72 2.75 -15.64 -3.02
CA HIS A 72 2.31 -14.27 -3.23
C HIS A 72 3.21 -13.22 -2.51
N PHE A 73 3.77 -13.60 -1.37
CA PHE A 73 4.63 -12.73 -0.56
C PHE A 73 6.12 -12.92 -0.81
N ARG A 74 6.51 -13.77 -1.76
CA ARG A 74 7.92 -14.05 -2.05
C ARG A 74 8.66 -12.84 -2.60
N MET A 75 9.92 -12.78 -2.24
CA MET A 75 10.86 -11.78 -2.69
C MET A 75 12.15 -12.49 -3.16
N ALA A 76 12.72 -12.01 -4.27
CA ALA A 76 13.93 -12.61 -4.82
C ALA A 76 15.21 -12.11 -4.12
N GLU A 77 15.20 -10.88 -3.65
CA GLU A 77 16.33 -10.20 -3.03
C GLU A 77 16.05 -9.94 -1.55
N ASP A 78 17.08 -9.99 -0.73
CA ASP A 78 16.99 -9.66 0.68
C ASP A 78 16.82 -8.15 0.89
N TYR A 79 16.12 -7.77 1.96
CA TYR A 79 16.11 -6.38 2.39
C TYR A 79 17.50 -5.93 2.84
N PRO A 80 17.92 -4.72 2.46
CA PRO A 80 19.18 -4.17 2.93
C PRO A 80 19.16 -3.97 4.45
N GLN A 81 20.33 -4.12 5.08
CA GLN A 81 20.43 -4.06 6.53
C GLN A 81 19.92 -2.75 7.13
N TRP A 82 20.16 -1.61 6.45
CA TRP A 82 19.67 -0.32 6.92
C TRP A 82 18.12 -0.24 6.99
N LEU A 83 17.40 -0.94 6.09
CA LEU A 83 15.95 -1.01 6.13
C LEU A 83 15.47 -1.87 7.30
N LEU A 84 16.11 -3.01 7.52
CA LEU A 84 15.83 -3.88 8.66
C LEU A 84 16.08 -3.17 9.99
N ASP A 85 17.22 -2.46 10.09
CA ASP A 85 17.55 -1.65 11.26
C ASP A 85 16.52 -0.53 11.48
N GLY A 86 16.13 0.16 10.41
CA GLY A 86 15.10 1.21 10.45
C GLY A 86 13.72 0.70 10.85
N LEU A 87 13.38 -0.54 10.46
CA LEU A 87 12.16 -1.22 10.90
C LEU A 87 12.29 -1.83 12.32
N GLY A 88 13.47 -1.75 12.93
CA GLY A 88 13.71 -2.29 14.27
C GLY A 88 13.73 -3.82 14.32
N VAL A 89 14.03 -4.49 13.20
CA VAL A 89 14.09 -5.95 13.14
C VAL A 89 15.16 -6.46 14.11
N ASN A 90 14.73 -7.25 15.08
CA ASN A 90 15.60 -7.85 16.08
C ASN A 90 15.69 -9.39 15.94
N LYS A 91 14.89 -9.96 15.04
CA LYS A 91 14.88 -11.40 14.74
C LYS A 91 14.74 -11.65 13.24
N ILE A 92 15.45 -12.65 12.73
CA ILE A 92 15.33 -13.12 11.34
C ILE A 92 14.93 -14.59 11.38
N CYS A 93 13.86 -14.91 10.67
CA CYS A 93 13.40 -16.26 10.42
C CYS A 93 13.69 -16.63 8.96
N ASP A 94 14.57 -17.60 8.75
CA ASP A 94 14.83 -18.16 7.42
C ASP A 94 13.68 -19.09 7.04
N VAL A 95 12.80 -18.63 6.14
CA VAL A 95 11.58 -19.36 5.80
C VAL A 95 11.89 -20.54 4.89
N THR A 96 11.42 -21.74 5.27
CA THR A 96 11.53 -22.94 4.42
C THR A 96 10.71 -22.78 3.15
N LEU A 97 11.35 -22.99 1.99
CA LEU A 97 10.76 -22.72 0.67
C LEU A 97 10.21 -23.96 -0.04
N ASN A 98 10.57 -25.15 0.40
CA ASN A 98 10.21 -26.41 -0.25
C ASN A 98 9.15 -27.16 0.56
N GLY A 99 8.24 -27.85 -0.13
CA GLY A 99 7.19 -28.65 0.49
C GLY A 99 5.84 -27.93 0.56
N THR A 100 4.86 -28.62 1.12
CA THR A 100 3.54 -28.10 1.43
C THR A 100 3.61 -27.07 2.59
N TRP A 101 2.53 -26.33 2.80
CA TRP A 101 2.41 -25.40 3.94
C TRP A 101 2.77 -26.09 5.27
N GLN A 102 2.17 -27.25 5.54
CA GLN A 102 2.40 -27.99 6.78
C GLN A 102 3.87 -28.43 6.95
N GLU A 103 4.51 -28.91 5.85
CA GLU A 103 5.91 -29.33 5.92
C GLU A 103 6.85 -28.15 6.18
N ARG A 104 6.56 -26.99 5.63
CA ARG A 104 7.32 -25.75 5.87
C ARG A 104 7.16 -25.27 7.32
N TYR A 105 5.93 -25.25 7.82
CA TYR A 105 5.63 -24.88 9.20
C TYR A 105 6.36 -25.78 10.20
N GLU A 106 6.26 -27.11 10.03
CA GLU A 106 6.92 -28.06 10.94
C GLU A 106 8.46 -27.96 10.87
N ALA A 107 9.03 -27.63 9.71
CA ALA A 107 10.47 -27.43 9.57
C ALA A 107 10.94 -26.17 10.31
N ASP A 108 10.14 -25.11 10.32
CA ASP A 108 10.50 -23.82 10.89
C ASP A 108 10.06 -23.66 12.34
N LYS A 109 9.25 -24.62 12.86
CA LYS A 109 8.61 -24.51 14.16
C LYS A 109 9.62 -24.25 15.30
N GLU A 110 10.59 -25.13 15.47
CA GLU A 110 11.57 -25.01 16.55
C GLU A 110 12.60 -23.90 16.32
N THR A 111 12.88 -23.56 15.05
CA THR A 111 13.92 -22.58 14.70
C THR A 111 13.39 -21.17 14.64
N CYS A 112 12.09 -20.98 14.40
CA CYS A 112 11.44 -19.71 14.25
C CYS A 112 10.25 -19.55 15.21
N TRP A 113 9.12 -20.22 14.94
CA TRP A 113 7.83 -19.94 15.56
C TRP A 113 7.82 -20.06 17.08
N ASP A 114 8.38 -21.14 17.64
CA ASP A 114 8.43 -21.37 19.09
C ASP A 114 9.30 -20.35 19.86
N ASN A 115 10.01 -19.50 19.12
CA ASN A 115 10.93 -18.51 19.70
C ASN A 115 10.47 -17.05 19.51
N ILE A 116 9.34 -16.79 18.82
CA ILE A 116 8.81 -15.45 18.65
C ILE A 116 8.05 -15.03 19.92
N THR A 117 8.26 -13.79 20.33
CA THR A 117 7.60 -13.17 21.49
C THR A 117 6.99 -11.82 21.08
N SER A 118 6.15 -11.25 21.93
CA SER A 118 5.54 -9.93 21.72
C SER A 118 6.53 -8.77 21.67
N GLU A 119 7.80 -9.00 22.05
CA GLU A 119 8.86 -7.98 21.95
C GLU A 119 9.62 -8.06 20.62
N ASP A 120 9.34 -9.08 19.79
CA ASP A 120 10.07 -9.31 18.55
C ASP A 120 9.45 -8.56 17.37
N ILE A 121 10.34 -8.01 16.54
CA ILE A 121 10.04 -7.58 15.18
C ILE A 121 10.83 -8.51 14.27
N VAL A 122 10.09 -9.36 13.55
CA VAL A 122 10.64 -10.51 12.83
C VAL A 122 10.62 -10.27 11.34
N TRP A 123 11.77 -10.36 10.69
CA TRP A 123 11.78 -10.49 9.23
C TRP A 123 11.76 -11.96 8.80
N PHE A 124 10.77 -12.33 8.02
CA PHE A 124 10.67 -13.65 7.40
C PHE A 124 11.46 -13.61 6.09
N ARG A 125 12.75 -14.00 6.17
CA ARG A 125 13.67 -13.89 5.02
C ARG A 125 13.16 -14.67 3.81
N GLY A 126 13.30 -14.10 2.62
CA GLY A 126 12.74 -14.60 1.36
C GLY A 126 11.30 -14.15 1.12
N THR A 127 10.77 -13.29 1.99
CA THR A 127 9.45 -12.68 1.84
C THR A 127 9.50 -11.16 2.06
N ARG A 128 8.42 -10.48 1.64
CA ARG A 128 8.22 -9.04 1.87
C ARG A 128 7.77 -8.71 3.30
N ILE A 129 7.65 -9.70 4.17
CA ILE A 129 6.99 -9.58 5.46
C ILE A 129 8.01 -9.34 6.56
N VAL A 130 7.87 -8.20 7.23
CA VAL A 130 8.35 -7.96 8.58
C VAL A 130 7.12 -7.96 9.48
N GLY A 131 7.09 -8.74 10.54
CA GLY A 131 5.92 -8.91 11.39
C GLY A 131 6.21 -8.68 12.85
N THR A 132 5.18 -8.27 13.60
CA THR A 132 5.19 -8.15 15.06
C THR A 132 3.82 -8.47 15.65
N THR A 133 3.78 -8.85 16.90
CA THR A 133 2.55 -9.12 17.65
C THR A 133 2.62 -8.47 19.02
N PRO A 134 2.10 -7.24 19.19
CA PRO A 134 2.11 -6.56 20.49
C PRO A 134 1.10 -7.15 21.50
N ASP A 135 0.14 -7.94 21.04
CA ASP A 135 -0.89 -8.58 21.86
C ASP A 135 -0.46 -10.00 22.21
N ASP A 136 -0.27 -10.30 23.51
CA ASP A 136 0.19 -11.61 24.00
C ASP A 136 -0.86 -12.75 23.90
N ASN A 137 -1.88 -12.63 23.08
CA ASN A 137 -3.06 -13.48 23.11
C ASN A 137 -3.15 -14.53 21.99
N THR A 138 -2.10 -14.73 21.23
CA THR A 138 -2.10 -15.64 20.06
C THR A 138 -1.36 -16.93 20.35
N ASP A 139 -1.90 -18.05 19.83
CA ASP A 139 -1.30 -19.38 20.02
C ASP A 139 0.06 -19.48 19.26
N ILE A 140 0.15 -18.87 18.10
CA ILE A 140 1.37 -18.78 17.29
C ILE A 140 1.51 -17.33 16.80
N PRO A 141 2.44 -16.56 17.35
CA PRO A 141 2.60 -15.14 17.00
C PRO A 141 2.82 -14.91 15.51
N ILE A 142 2.12 -13.91 14.96
CA ILE A 142 2.20 -13.44 13.56
C ILE A 142 1.60 -14.42 12.53
N LEU A 143 1.62 -15.74 12.79
CA LEU A 143 1.08 -16.71 11.84
C LEU A 143 -0.45 -16.73 11.88
N ASP A 144 -1.06 -16.70 10.69
CA ASP A 144 -2.51 -16.71 10.58
C ASP A 144 -3.15 -17.99 11.17
N ASP A 145 -4.26 -17.81 11.87
CA ASP A 145 -5.02 -18.94 12.43
C ASP A 145 -5.50 -19.85 11.28
N PRO A 146 -5.31 -21.17 11.37
CA PRO A 146 -5.81 -22.11 10.37
C PRO A 146 -7.32 -22.04 10.09
N GLN A 147 -8.08 -21.31 10.90
CA GLN A 147 -9.52 -21.19 10.77
C GLN A 147 -9.99 -19.81 10.27
N ASP A 148 -9.10 -18.82 10.16
CA ASP A 148 -9.47 -17.46 9.81
C ASP A 148 -8.94 -17.06 8.41
N GLY A 149 -7.66 -16.81 8.25
CA GLY A 149 -7.04 -16.44 6.98
C GLY A 149 -7.29 -14.99 6.55
N HIS A 150 -7.95 -14.19 7.38
CA HIS A 150 -8.35 -12.84 7.02
C HIS A 150 -7.13 -11.93 6.79
N GLY A 151 -6.15 -11.93 7.69
CA GLY A 151 -4.95 -11.09 7.56
C GLY A 151 -4.06 -11.46 6.37
N THR A 152 -4.00 -12.76 6.01
CA THR A 152 -3.35 -13.22 4.77
C THR A 152 -4.00 -12.60 3.54
N ALA A 153 -5.34 -12.62 3.46
CA ALA A 153 -6.09 -12.05 2.34
C ALA A 153 -5.97 -10.51 2.31
N VAL A 154 -6.08 -9.83 3.45
CA VAL A 154 -5.88 -8.37 3.58
C VAL A 154 -4.51 -7.96 3.07
N THR A 155 -3.45 -8.64 3.50
CA THR A 155 -2.08 -8.35 3.04
C THR A 155 -1.92 -8.66 1.55
N GLY A 156 -2.54 -9.73 1.07
CA GLY A 156 -2.59 -10.07 -0.35
C GLY A 156 -3.19 -8.94 -1.20
N SER A 157 -4.23 -8.28 -0.71
CA SER A 157 -4.85 -7.14 -1.40
C SER A 157 -3.91 -5.93 -1.52
N VAL A 158 -3.09 -5.64 -0.50
CA VAL A 158 -2.03 -4.61 -0.59
C VAL A 158 -1.07 -4.93 -1.73
N ILE A 159 -0.60 -6.19 -1.78
CA ILE A 159 0.39 -6.65 -2.77
C ILE A 159 -0.23 -6.69 -4.18
N ASN A 160 -1.52 -7.01 -4.33
CA ASN A 160 -2.20 -6.92 -5.62
C ASN A 160 -2.14 -5.49 -6.20
N ALA A 161 -2.33 -4.47 -5.37
CA ALA A 161 -2.25 -3.08 -5.80
C ALA A 161 -0.80 -2.59 -5.97
N ASN A 162 0.11 -2.98 -5.07
CA ASN A 162 1.53 -2.65 -5.13
C ASN A 162 2.44 -3.85 -4.83
N PRO A 163 2.88 -4.60 -5.85
CA PRO A 163 3.75 -5.76 -5.67
C PRO A 163 5.11 -5.46 -5.03
N ASN A 164 5.51 -4.19 -4.97
CA ASN A 164 6.80 -3.75 -4.43
C ASN A 164 6.69 -3.09 -3.03
N ALA A 165 5.51 -3.10 -2.41
CA ALA A 165 5.36 -2.61 -1.04
C ALA A 165 6.18 -3.44 -0.05
N VAL A 166 6.81 -2.77 0.90
CA VAL A 166 7.35 -3.40 2.11
C VAL A 166 6.20 -3.57 3.08
N ILE A 167 6.03 -4.76 3.61
CA ILE A 167 4.95 -5.06 4.56
C ILE A 167 5.51 -5.09 5.98
N PHE A 168 4.97 -4.22 6.83
CA PHE A 168 5.15 -4.26 8.28
C PHE A 168 3.86 -4.78 8.91
N PHE A 169 3.69 -6.09 8.94
CA PHE A 169 2.49 -6.74 9.44
C PHE A 169 2.40 -6.63 10.97
N VAL A 170 1.25 -6.21 11.48
CA VAL A 170 1.00 -6.17 12.94
C VAL A 170 -0.19 -7.06 13.25
N GLU A 171 0.04 -8.11 14.03
CA GLU A 171 -1.03 -8.98 14.49
C GLU A 171 -1.77 -8.34 15.67
N GLY A 172 -3.10 -8.37 15.61
CA GLY A 172 -3.98 -7.92 16.69
C GLY A 172 -5.09 -6.98 16.24
N PHE A 173 -6.03 -6.72 17.16
CA PHE A 173 -7.19 -5.85 16.97
C PHE A 173 -7.32 -4.79 18.06
N SER A 174 -6.21 -4.47 18.72
CA SER A 174 -6.18 -3.56 19.86
C SER A 174 -5.61 -2.20 19.50
N ASP A 175 -5.76 -1.25 20.42
CA ASP A 175 -5.06 0.03 20.37
C ASP A 175 -3.53 -0.14 20.42
N ALA A 176 -3.03 -1.17 21.13
CA ALA A 176 -1.61 -1.51 21.16
C ALA A 176 -1.08 -1.89 19.76
N ALA A 177 -1.85 -2.67 18.99
CA ALA A 177 -1.50 -3.03 17.62
C ALA A 177 -1.44 -1.79 16.70
N VAL A 178 -2.43 -0.91 16.79
CA VAL A 178 -2.43 0.35 16.03
C VAL A 178 -1.26 1.25 16.44
N LEU A 179 -0.96 1.36 17.75
CA LEU A 179 0.16 2.16 18.25
C LEU A 179 1.53 1.57 17.84
N ALA A 180 1.67 0.25 17.74
CA ALA A 180 2.89 -0.38 17.25
C ALA A 180 3.20 0.07 15.82
N ALA A 181 2.21 0.04 14.92
CA ALA A 181 2.36 0.57 13.57
C ALA A 181 2.56 2.09 13.54
N ALA A 182 1.80 2.83 14.37
CA ALA A 182 1.86 4.28 14.43
C ALA A 182 3.25 4.79 14.86
N ASN A 183 3.87 4.13 15.81
CA ASN A 183 5.18 4.50 16.35
C ASN A 183 6.37 3.97 15.54
N GLN A 184 6.14 3.11 14.54
CA GLN A 184 7.21 2.63 13.66
C GLN A 184 7.60 3.75 12.67
N PRO A 185 8.83 4.30 12.74
CA PRO A 185 9.19 5.48 11.95
C PRO A 185 9.05 5.30 10.43
N LEU A 186 9.39 4.11 9.92
CA LEU A 186 9.39 3.84 8.48
C LEU A 186 8.00 3.48 7.91
N VAL A 187 7.00 3.18 8.74
CA VAL A 187 5.63 2.94 8.26
C VAL A 187 5.07 4.24 7.68
N ASP A 188 4.58 4.16 6.47
CA ASP A 188 3.94 5.27 5.76
C ASP A 188 2.41 5.21 5.88
N ILE A 189 1.88 4.02 5.67
CA ILE A 189 0.44 3.78 5.53
C ILE A 189 0.05 2.64 6.46
N ILE A 190 -0.95 2.88 7.29
CA ILE A 190 -1.58 1.88 8.15
C ILE A 190 -2.92 1.51 7.53
N THR A 191 -3.24 0.23 7.48
CA THR A 191 -4.54 -0.26 7.00
C THR A 191 -5.18 -1.19 8.02
N THR A 192 -6.44 -0.90 8.37
CA THR A 192 -7.21 -1.68 9.35
C THR A 192 -8.49 -2.18 8.71
N SER A 193 -8.66 -3.49 8.72
CA SER A 193 -9.81 -4.17 8.13
C SER A 193 -10.71 -4.80 9.19
N PHE A 194 -10.83 -4.14 10.33
CA PHE A 194 -11.60 -4.63 11.48
C PHE A 194 -12.39 -3.50 12.14
N GLY A 195 -13.47 -3.88 12.80
CA GLY A 195 -14.29 -3.02 13.63
C GLY A 195 -15.31 -3.86 14.39
N PRO A 196 -15.92 -3.33 15.45
CA PRO A 196 -16.97 -4.04 16.17
C PRO A 196 -18.23 -4.12 15.30
N ILE A 197 -18.86 -5.29 15.27
CA ILE A 197 -20.16 -5.47 14.60
C ILE A 197 -21.17 -4.45 15.16
N GLY A 198 -21.79 -3.68 14.28
CA GLY A 198 -22.75 -2.65 14.64
C GLY A 198 -22.13 -1.31 15.03
N SER A 199 -20.84 -1.14 14.77
CA SER A 199 -20.06 0.11 14.88
C SER A 199 -20.27 0.82 16.21
N ILE A 200 -19.73 0.21 17.21
CA ILE A 200 -19.70 0.79 18.57
C ILE A 200 -18.37 1.55 18.69
N PRO A 201 -18.35 2.77 19.24
CA PRO A 201 -17.13 3.49 19.52
C PRO A 201 -16.14 2.67 20.33
N VAL A 202 -14.88 2.67 19.93
CA VAL A 202 -13.76 2.06 20.68
C VAL A 202 -12.69 3.13 20.89
N PRO A 203 -12.82 3.96 21.95
CA PRO A 203 -11.98 5.14 22.14
C PRO A 203 -10.48 4.87 22.10
N GLY A 204 -10.03 3.70 22.56
CA GLY A 204 -8.62 3.33 22.50
C GLY A 204 -8.11 3.25 21.04
N ILE A 205 -8.86 2.61 20.15
CA ILE A 205 -8.52 2.50 18.73
C ILE A 205 -8.60 3.87 18.05
N GLU A 206 -9.65 4.65 18.34
CA GLU A 206 -9.82 6.01 17.81
C GLU A 206 -8.63 6.90 18.20
N ASP A 207 -8.23 6.89 19.47
CA ASP A 207 -7.08 7.64 19.96
C ASP A 207 -5.76 7.17 19.29
N ALA A 208 -5.59 5.87 19.11
CA ALA A 208 -4.41 5.29 18.45
C ALA A 208 -4.31 5.70 16.98
N THR A 209 -5.42 5.67 16.23
CA THR A 209 -5.45 6.19 14.84
C THR A 209 -5.21 7.70 14.79
N LYS A 210 -5.68 8.46 15.78
CA LYS A 210 -5.37 9.89 15.91
C LYS A 210 -3.87 10.15 16.14
N VAL A 211 -3.22 9.34 16.96
CA VAL A 211 -1.76 9.38 17.13
C VAL A 211 -1.07 9.12 15.79
N ALA A 212 -1.49 8.07 15.06
CA ALA A 212 -0.90 7.73 13.78
C ALA A 212 -0.97 8.87 12.76
N VAL A 213 -2.15 9.46 12.57
CA VAL A 213 -2.37 10.43 11.50
C VAL A 213 -2.03 11.87 11.94
N VAL A 214 -2.55 12.30 13.07
CA VAL A 214 -2.43 13.71 13.49
C VAL A 214 -1.06 14.01 14.11
N GLN A 215 -0.52 13.09 14.89
CA GLN A 215 0.78 13.29 15.54
C GLN A 215 1.94 12.80 14.68
N ASN A 216 1.86 11.56 14.17
CA ASN A 216 2.96 10.90 13.45
C ASN A 216 2.87 11.07 11.92
N LYS A 217 1.85 11.82 11.42
CA LYS A 217 1.71 12.20 10.00
C LYS A 217 1.66 11.03 9.01
N LYS A 218 1.15 9.88 9.44
CA LYS A 218 0.94 8.71 8.59
C LYS A 218 -0.39 8.80 7.83
N ILE A 219 -0.57 8.00 6.80
CA ILE A 219 -1.88 7.73 6.22
C ILE A 219 -2.51 6.56 7.00
N HIS A 220 -3.80 6.64 7.24
CA HIS A 220 -4.59 5.55 7.78
C HIS A 220 -5.81 5.29 6.89
N THR A 221 -5.97 4.04 6.42
CA THR A 221 -7.17 3.56 5.73
C THR A 221 -7.92 2.60 6.63
N GLY A 222 -9.22 2.80 6.79
CA GLY A 222 -10.10 1.99 7.62
C GLY A 222 -11.30 1.44 6.85
N ALA A 223 -11.65 0.18 7.09
CA ALA A 223 -12.80 -0.46 6.45
C ALA A 223 -14.12 0.12 6.99
N ALA A 224 -15.02 0.52 6.08
CA ALA A 224 -16.24 1.23 6.41
C ALA A 224 -17.42 0.31 6.79
N ASP A 225 -17.17 -0.91 7.26
CA ASP A 225 -18.13 -1.96 7.58
C ASP A 225 -18.81 -2.59 6.33
N ASN A 226 -19.44 -3.73 6.54
CA ASN A 226 -20.14 -4.51 5.49
C ASN A 226 -21.67 -4.43 5.62
N THR A 227 -22.18 -3.44 6.32
CA THR A 227 -23.62 -3.22 6.45
C THR A 227 -24.03 -1.94 5.73
N PRO A 228 -25.06 -1.96 4.88
CA PRO A 228 -25.48 -0.79 4.10
C PRO A 228 -26.24 0.22 5.00
N SER A 229 -25.61 0.70 6.06
CA SER A 229 -26.21 1.66 6.99
C SER A 229 -25.31 2.86 7.21
N PRO A 230 -25.66 4.05 6.69
CA PRO A 230 -24.88 5.27 6.90
C PRO A 230 -24.92 5.78 8.35
N ALA A 231 -25.68 5.17 9.22
CA ALA A 231 -25.76 5.54 10.63
C ALA A 231 -24.74 4.84 11.53
N VAL A 232 -23.94 3.97 10.96
CA VAL A 232 -22.96 3.17 11.69
C VAL A 232 -21.63 3.92 11.76
N GLN A 233 -21.04 3.98 12.93
CA GLN A 233 -19.79 4.71 13.19
C GLN A 233 -18.69 3.73 13.52
N ASP A 234 -17.87 3.41 12.53
CA ASP A 234 -16.74 2.53 12.68
C ASP A 234 -15.55 3.28 13.33
N PRO A 235 -14.88 2.71 14.35
CA PRO A 235 -13.79 3.38 15.04
C PRO A 235 -12.53 3.54 14.18
N THR A 236 -12.42 2.83 13.08
CA THR A 236 -11.29 2.89 12.17
C THR A 236 -11.56 3.75 10.93
N ALA A 237 -12.74 3.65 10.34
CA ALA A 237 -13.12 4.41 9.14
C ALA A 237 -13.81 5.75 9.45
N GLY A 238 -14.54 5.82 10.57
CA GLY A 238 -15.36 6.96 10.95
C GLY A 238 -14.60 8.24 11.32
N PRO A 239 -13.46 8.19 12.05
CA PRO A 239 -12.74 9.38 12.46
C PRO A 239 -12.34 10.28 11.29
N PRO A 240 -12.43 11.62 11.40
CA PRO A 240 -12.20 12.55 10.29
C PRO A 240 -10.76 12.57 9.78
N TRP A 241 -9.81 12.07 10.57
CA TRP A 241 -8.40 11.93 10.17
C TRP A 241 -8.12 10.64 9.40
N SER A 242 -9.01 9.62 9.45
CA SER A 242 -8.89 8.37 8.71
C SER A 242 -9.50 8.48 7.32
N ILE A 243 -8.99 7.71 6.37
CA ILE A 243 -9.62 7.49 5.07
C ILE A 243 -10.54 6.29 5.21
N GLY A 244 -11.84 6.52 5.32
CA GLY A 244 -12.85 5.46 5.31
C GLY A 244 -13.00 4.89 3.90
N VAL A 245 -12.93 3.57 3.77
CA VAL A 245 -13.03 2.89 2.47
C VAL A 245 -14.23 1.96 2.45
N SER A 246 -15.17 2.22 1.55
CA SER A 246 -16.30 1.33 1.27
C SER A 246 -16.01 0.39 0.11
N GLY A 247 -16.88 -0.62 -0.05
CA GLY A 247 -16.79 -1.57 -1.14
C GLY A 247 -17.59 -1.16 -2.36
N TYR A 248 -17.06 -1.42 -3.53
CA TYR A 248 -17.77 -1.30 -4.81
C TYR A 248 -17.44 -2.53 -5.67
N ALA A 249 -18.47 -3.24 -6.13
CA ALA A 249 -18.25 -4.34 -7.07
C ALA A 249 -17.97 -3.77 -8.46
N GLU A 250 -16.82 -4.13 -9.04
CA GLU A 250 -16.49 -3.75 -10.41
C GLU A 250 -17.32 -4.54 -11.44
N GLU A 251 -17.34 -4.07 -12.69
CA GLU A 251 -18.10 -4.72 -13.76
C GLU A 251 -17.58 -6.16 -13.99
N GLY A 252 -18.49 -7.12 -13.91
CA GLY A 252 -18.14 -8.54 -14.07
C GLY A 252 -18.12 -9.33 -12.78
N ASP A 253 -18.13 -8.71 -11.64
CA ASP A 253 -18.25 -9.37 -10.35
C ASP A 253 -19.69 -9.87 -10.13
N ASP A 254 -19.83 -11.04 -9.50
CA ASP A 254 -21.13 -11.61 -9.17
C ASP A 254 -21.86 -10.83 -8.07
N GLN A 255 -21.10 -10.13 -7.23
CA GLN A 255 -21.62 -9.31 -6.13
C GLN A 255 -21.63 -7.83 -6.52
N LYS A 256 -22.82 -7.31 -6.80
CA LYS A 256 -23.04 -5.93 -7.22
C LYS A 256 -23.48 -5.01 -6.08
N GLU A 257 -23.01 -5.27 -4.88
CA GLU A 257 -23.42 -4.53 -3.71
C GLU A 257 -22.30 -3.61 -3.24
N THR A 258 -22.64 -2.37 -2.90
CA THR A 258 -21.74 -1.56 -2.06
C THR A 258 -22.10 -1.78 -0.63
N MET A 259 -21.09 -1.85 0.19
CA MET A 259 -21.26 -1.96 1.62
C MET A 259 -20.54 -0.77 2.28
N SER A 260 -21.29 -0.02 3.03
CA SER A 260 -20.76 1.05 3.84
C SER A 260 -21.61 1.24 5.07
N GLY A 261 -21.04 1.06 6.21
CA GLY A 261 -21.66 1.37 7.48
C GLY A 261 -21.32 2.75 8.00
N SER A 262 -20.19 3.30 7.60
CA SER A 262 -19.70 4.63 7.96
C SER A 262 -19.77 5.57 6.77
N TYR A 263 -19.51 6.85 7.00
CA TYR A 263 -19.37 7.84 5.94
C TYR A 263 -18.00 7.70 5.26
N PRO A 264 -17.87 6.98 4.13
CA PRO A 264 -16.58 6.73 3.51
C PRO A 264 -16.00 7.98 2.86
N ASP A 265 -14.67 8.01 2.75
CA ASP A 265 -13.98 8.98 1.88
C ASP A 265 -13.99 8.51 0.43
N VAL A 266 -13.76 7.22 0.19
CA VAL A 266 -13.74 6.60 -1.14
C VAL A 266 -14.32 5.19 -1.10
N ALA A 267 -14.55 4.63 -2.28
CA ALA A 267 -14.84 3.21 -2.45
C ALA A 267 -13.77 2.55 -3.33
N ALA A 268 -13.53 1.26 -3.13
CA ALA A 268 -12.64 0.48 -3.99
C ALA A 268 -13.22 -0.92 -4.22
N ASP A 269 -12.66 -1.67 -5.17
CA ASP A 269 -13.10 -3.01 -5.46
C ASP A 269 -12.97 -3.91 -4.23
N TRP A 270 -14.07 -4.52 -3.85
CA TRP A 270 -14.17 -5.34 -2.65
C TRP A 270 -14.19 -6.85 -2.91
N THR A 271 -14.36 -7.27 -4.19
CA THR A 271 -14.35 -8.67 -4.59
C THR A 271 -13.04 -9.00 -5.26
N GLN A 272 -12.19 -9.77 -4.60
CA GLN A 272 -10.84 -10.04 -5.07
C GLN A 272 -10.49 -11.52 -4.94
N ASN A 273 -9.61 -11.99 -5.84
CA ASN A 273 -8.97 -13.29 -5.71
C ASN A 273 -7.69 -13.15 -4.88
N LEU A 274 -7.71 -13.66 -3.66
CA LEU A 274 -6.68 -13.42 -2.64
C LEU A 274 -6.04 -14.72 -2.15
N PRO A 275 -4.79 -14.67 -1.64
CA PRO A 275 -4.05 -15.85 -1.21
C PRO A 275 -4.71 -16.56 -0.01
N ASN A 276 -4.66 -17.88 -0.04
CA ASN A 276 -5.12 -18.73 1.05
C ASN A 276 -4.12 -18.75 2.22
N HIS A 277 -4.63 -18.86 3.44
CA HIS A 277 -3.80 -18.93 4.64
C HIS A 277 -3.19 -20.32 4.91
N ASP A 278 -3.74 -21.36 4.34
CA ASP A 278 -3.37 -22.77 4.57
C ASP A 278 -2.73 -23.44 3.34
N ASP A 279 -2.38 -22.66 2.32
CA ASP A 279 -1.76 -23.13 1.10
C ASP A 279 -0.54 -22.25 0.73
N ILE A 280 0.25 -22.70 -0.20
CA ILE A 280 1.44 -22.00 -0.70
C ILE A 280 1.21 -21.26 -2.01
N ASP A 281 0.21 -21.66 -2.78
CA ASP A 281 -0.12 -21.16 -4.13
C ASP A 281 -1.63 -20.96 -4.34
N GLY A 282 -2.47 -21.38 -3.40
CA GLY A 282 -3.92 -21.35 -3.53
C GLY A 282 -4.49 -19.95 -3.36
N TYR A 283 -5.54 -19.66 -4.11
CA TYR A 283 -6.28 -18.40 -4.04
C TYR A 283 -7.77 -18.70 -3.96
N HIS A 284 -8.50 -17.79 -3.33
CA HIS A 284 -9.96 -17.83 -3.30
C HIS A 284 -10.55 -16.45 -3.55
N GLU A 285 -11.74 -16.42 -4.16
CA GLU A 285 -12.51 -15.19 -4.28
C GLU A 285 -13.20 -14.88 -2.96
N THR A 286 -13.04 -13.66 -2.51
CA THR A 286 -13.65 -13.17 -1.28
C THR A 286 -14.08 -11.71 -1.44
N SER A 287 -15.04 -11.28 -0.62
CA SER A 287 -15.64 -9.95 -0.72
C SER A 287 -15.77 -9.30 0.65
N GLY A 288 -15.57 -7.98 0.67
CA GLY A 288 -15.74 -7.16 1.87
C GLY A 288 -14.99 -5.84 1.77
N THR A 289 -15.43 -4.85 2.51
CA THR A 289 -14.68 -3.59 2.68
C THR A 289 -13.30 -3.84 3.26
N SER A 290 -13.13 -4.97 3.98
CA SER A 290 -11.85 -5.48 4.44
C SER A 290 -10.80 -5.67 3.35
N PHE A 291 -11.21 -5.86 2.09
CA PHE A 291 -10.30 -6.05 0.96
C PHE A 291 -10.19 -4.81 0.07
N ALA A 292 -11.24 -3.98 -0.01
CA ALA A 292 -11.19 -2.67 -0.64
C ALA A 292 -10.20 -1.71 0.07
N THR A 293 -10.16 -1.78 1.39
CA THR A 293 -9.34 -0.91 2.24
C THR A 293 -7.83 -1.10 2.03
N PRO A 294 -7.27 -2.32 2.15
CA PRO A 294 -5.86 -2.56 1.87
C PRO A 294 -5.49 -2.37 0.40
N ARG A 295 -6.40 -2.58 -0.54
CA ARG A 295 -6.18 -2.24 -1.95
C ARG A 295 -5.93 -0.74 -2.14
N THR A 296 -6.73 0.09 -1.45
CA THR A 296 -6.53 1.55 -1.42
C THR A 296 -5.18 1.93 -0.79
N ALA A 297 -4.78 1.28 0.30
CA ALA A 297 -3.46 1.46 0.90
C ALA A 297 -2.32 1.10 -0.07
N GLY A 298 -2.43 -0.02 -0.77
CA GLY A 298 -1.47 -0.44 -1.80
C GLY A 298 -1.38 0.55 -2.96
N LEU A 299 -2.52 1.09 -3.42
CA LEU A 299 -2.57 2.13 -4.44
C LEU A 299 -1.79 3.38 -4.00
N LEU A 300 -2.06 3.89 -2.79
CA LEU A 300 -1.35 5.05 -2.23
C LEU A 300 0.14 4.78 -2.05
N SER A 301 0.50 3.59 -1.60
CA SER A 301 1.88 3.12 -1.50
C SER A 301 2.60 3.17 -2.84
N LYS A 302 1.96 2.75 -3.93
CA LYS A 302 2.52 2.80 -5.28
C LYS A 302 2.76 4.23 -5.77
N VAL A 303 1.83 5.14 -5.48
CA VAL A 303 2.01 6.58 -5.77
C VAL A 303 3.22 7.14 -5.01
N LEU A 304 3.30 6.84 -3.71
CA LEU A 304 4.39 7.31 -2.85
C LEU A 304 5.76 6.80 -3.29
N MET A 305 5.86 5.52 -3.65
CA MET A 305 7.11 4.94 -4.19
C MET A 305 7.55 5.66 -5.46
N TRP A 306 6.61 5.90 -6.40
CA TRP A 306 6.94 6.59 -7.64
C TRP A 306 7.45 8.01 -7.38
N LEU A 307 6.78 8.77 -6.50
CA LEU A 307 7.19 10.12 -6.15
C LEU A 307 8.55 10.14 -5.44
N ARG A 308 8.84 9.18 -4.59
CA ARG A 308 10.15 9.03 -3.96
C ARG A 308 11.23 8.70 -4.97
N SER A 309 10.95 7.81 -5.91
CA SER A 309 11.87 7.46 -7.00
C SER A 309 12.24 8.66 -7.87
N GLU A 310 11.30 9.56 -8.13
CA GLU A 310 11.49 10.70 -9.03
C GLU A 310 12.04 11.96 -8.32
N PHE A 311 11.59 12.21 -7.09
CA PHE A 311 11.83 13.48 -6.41
C PHE A 311 12.52 13.34 -5.04
N GLY A 312 12.45 12.19 -4.41
CA GLY A 312 13.02 11.95 -3.09
C GLY A 312 14.54 11.74 -3.12
N ASP A 313 15.19 11.94 -2.00
CA ASP A 313 16.53 11.43 -1.75
C ASP A 313 16.43 9.98 -1.33
N MET A 314 16.88 9.09 -2.19
CA MET A 314 16.79 7.65 -1.97
C MET A 314 17.66 7.19 -0.79
N SER A 315 18.83 7.81 -0.61
CA SER A 315 19.75 7.49 0.50
C SER A 315 19.17 7.88 1.85
N SER A 316 18.30 8.87 1.88
CA SER A 316 17.65 9.40 3.08
C SER A 316 16.22 8.92 3.27
N GLY A 317 15.67 8.16 2.32
CA GLY A 317 14.28 7.68 2.37
C GLY A 317 13.95 6.83 3.59
N ALA A 318 14.95 6.24 4.22
CA ALA A 318 14.86 5.51 5.48
C ALA A 318 15.13 6.37 6.72
N ASP A 319 15.58 7.64 6.57
CA ASP A 319 15.89 8.49 7.71
C ASP A 319 14.60 9.02 8.37
N PRO A 320 14.33 8.66 9.64
CA PRO A 320 13.15 9.11 10.35
C PRO A 320 13.07 10.65 10.50
N GLU A 321 14.21 11.35 10.56
CA GLU A 321 14.26 12.80 10.71
C GLU A 321 13.73 13.51 9.45
N ILE A 322 13.91 12.91 8.27
CA ILE A 322 13.38 13.46 7.00
C ILE A 322 11.86 13.31 6.92
N ARG A 323 11.30 12.35 7.65
CA ARG A 323 9.87 12.05 7.66
C ARG A 323 9.05 12.89 8.62
N ASP A 324 9.65 13.85 9.30
CA ASP A 324 8.92 14.69 10.25
C ASP A 324 7.82 15.52 9.56
N GLY A 325 6.66 14.87 9.41
CA GLY A 325 5.48 15.42 8.74
C GLY A 325 5.51 15.37 7.19
N LEU A 326 6.54 14.81 6.58
CA LEU A 326 6.66 14.71 5.12
C LEU A 326 6.77 13.25 4.68
N MET A 327 6.00 12.87 3.68
CA MET A 327 6.05 11.53 3.06
C MET A 327 7.10 11.44 1.94
N VAL A 328 7.34 12.54 1.25
CA VAL A 328 8.46 12.73 0.31
C VAL A 328 9.11 14.06 0.61
N ASN A 329 10.41 14.06 0.80
CA ASN A 329 11.21 15.27 1.03
C ASN A 329 12.40 15.28 0.06
N GLY A 330 12.20 15.91 -1.08
CA GLY A 330 13.22 16.10 -2.10
C GLY A 330 13.63 17.56 -2.26
N THR A 331 14.62 17.82 -3.10
CA THR A 331 15.17 19.17 -3.30
C THR A 331 14.12 20.16 -3.81
N ASN A 332 13.19 19.74 -4.64
CA ASN A 332 12.18 20.59 -5.28
C ASN A 332 10.77 20.03 -5.16
N PHE A 333 10.56 19.06 -4.30
CA PHE A 333 9.26 18.42 -4.12
C PHE A 333 9.09 18.00 -2.68
N THR A 334 7.95 18.38 -2.09
CA THR A 334 7.53 17.94 -0.76
C THR A 334 6.10 17.43 -0.83
N LEU A 335 5.80 16.37 -0.11
CA LEU A 335 4.49 15.73 -0.04
C LEU A 335 4.13 15.45 1.40
N THR A 336 2.96 15.92 1.82
CA THR A 336 2.36 15.59 3.10
C THR A 336 1.31 14.48 2.97
N ASN A 337 0.86 13.91 4.09
CA ASN A 337 -0.25 12.97 4.08
C ASN A 337 -1.56 13.62 3.61
N ASP A 338 -1.75 14.91 3.91
CA ASP A 338 -2.93 15.66 3.47
C ASP A 338 -2.95 15.83 1.96
N ASP A 339 -1.81 16.17 1.33
CA ASP A 339 -1.70 16.29 -0.13
C ASP A 339 -2.05 14.96 -0.82
N LEU A 340 -1.53 13.83 -0.29
CA LEU A 340 -1.78 12.51 -0.85
C LEU A 340 -3.25 12.10 -0.70
N ARG A 341 -3.84 12.36 0.45
CA ARG A 341 -5.25 12.12 0.73
C ARG A 341 -6.16 12.96 -0.16
N ASP A 342 -5.88 14.25 -0.28
CA ASP A 342 -6.65 15.15 -1.14
C ASP A 342 -6.57 14.73 -2.62
N ALA A 343 -5.40 14.35 -3.09
CA ALA A 343 -5.23 13.84 -4.45
C ALA A 343 -6.01 12.53 -4.69
N LEU A 344 -6.00 11.61 -3.73
CA LEU A 344 -6.84 10.40 -3.78
C LEU A 344 -8.32 10.79 -3.89
N ASN A 345 -8.80 11.62 -2.98
CA ASN A 345 -10.18 12.08 -2.95
C ASN A 345 -10.61 12.77 -4.26
N LEU A 346 -9.72 13.55 -4.85
CA LEU A 346 -9.96 14.23 -6.13
C LEU A 346 -9.95 13.27 -7.33
N SER A 347 -9.29 12.13 -7.25
CA SER A 347 -9.13 11.21 -8.37
C SER A 347 -10.31 10.26 -8.58
N GLY A 348 -11.12 9.99 -7.58
CA GLY A 348 -12.22 9.03 -7.64
C GLY A 348 -13.25 9.35 -8.74
N TRP A 349 -13.83 8.36 -9.34
CA TRP A 349 -14.91 8.49 -10.32
C TRP A 349 -16.26 8.06 -9.74
N TYR A 350 -17.34 8.56 -10.31
CA TYR A 350 -18.69 8.23 -9.83
C TYR A 350 -19.33 7.17 -10.70
N PRO A 351 -19.69 6.00 -10.15
CA PRO A 351 -20.45 5.01 -10.86
C PRO A 351 -21.88 5.53 -11.17
N SER A 352 -22.39 5.19 -12.32
CA SER A 352 -23.80 5.43 -12.62
C SER A 352 -24.67 4.34 -12.00
N PHE A 353 -25.89 4.67 -11.63
CA PHE A 353 -26.85 3.67 -11.15
C PHE A 353 -27.21 2.59 -12.18
N ASN A 354 -26.95 2.82 -13.47
CA ASN A 354 -27.17 1.81 -14.49
C ASN A 354 -26.18 0.65 -14.42
N THR A 355 -25.02 0.88 -13.83
CA THR A 355 -23.99 -0.13 -13.59
C THR A 355 -24.00 -0.67 -12.17
N TRP A 356 -24.77 -0.04 -11.28
CA TRP A 356 -24.80 -0.38 -9.88
C TRP A 356 -26.20 -0.17 -9.28
N ASP A 357 -26.81 -1.25 -8.80
CA ASP A 357 -28.09 -1.24 -8.11
C ASP A 357 -27.94 -1.86 -6.70
N PRO A 358 -27.69 -1.04 -5.68
CA PRO A 358 -27.46 -1.52 -4.33
C PRO A 358 -28.72 -2.12 -3.67
N LEU A 359 -29.90 -1.91 -4.27
CA LEU A 359 -31.17 -2.32 -3.70
C LEU A 359 -31.85 -3.42 -4.55
N SER A 360 -31.08 -4.19 -5.29
CA SER A 360 -31.54 -5.38 -6.03
C SER A 360 -32.85 -5.16 -6.80
N GLY A 361 -32.79 -4.43 -7.91
CA GLY A 361 -33.92 -4.34 -8.88
C GLY A 361 -34.81 -3.13 -8.74
N THR A 362 -34.49 -2.17 -7.88
CA THR A 362 -35.21 -0.89 -7.86
C THR A 362 -34.63 0.08 -8.89
N THR A 363 -35.48 0.80 -9.60
CA THR A 363 -35.04 1.85 -10.52
C THR A 363 -34.39 2.98 -9.68
N PRO A 364 -33.15 3.38 -9.95
CA PRO A 364 -32.51 4.42 -9.17
C PRO A 364 -33.23 5.76 -9.32
N ILE A 365 -33.29 6.49 -8.20
CA ILE A 365 -33.86 7.85 -8.18
C ILE A 365 -32.86 8.87 -8.74
N SER A 366 -31.57 8.56 -8.63
CA SER A 366 -30.46 9.41 -9.09
C SER A 366 -29.58 8.66 -10.09
N PRO A 367 -29.06 9.31 -11.13
CA PRO A 367 -28.10 8.68 -12.04
C PRO A 367 -26.69 8.49 -11.46
N VAL A 368 -26.46 8.91 -10.22
CA VAL A 368 -25.15 8.87 -9.56
C VAL A 368 -25.29 8.20 -8.21
N ALA A 369 -24.35 7.35 -7.86
CA ALA A 369 -24.30 6.70 -6.56
C ALA A 369 -24.23 7.73 -5.42
N PRO A 370 -24.89 7.48 -4.27
CA PRO A 370 -24.85 8.39 -3.13
C PRO A 370 -23.43 8.50 -2.56
N CYS A 371 -23.00 9.70 -2.23
CA CYS A 371 -21.71 9.93 -1.56
C CYS A 371 -21.60 9.23 -0.20
N THR A 372 -22.72 8.98 0.47
CA THR A 372 -22.78 8.20 1.71
C THR A 372 -22.36 6.75 1.54
N GLN A 373 -22.24 6.27 0.31
CA GLN A 373 -21.82 4.90 -0.01
C GLN A 373 -20.47 4.84 -0.72
N VAL A 374 -20.14 5.84 -1.55
CA VAL A 374 -18.90 5.84 -2.32
C VAL A 374 -17.97 7.01 -2.01
N GLY A 375 -18.34 7.85 -1.05
CA GLY A 375 -17.54 9.00 -0.67
C GLY A 375 -17.30 9.97 -1.83
N TRP A 376 -16.05 10.34 -2.03
CA TRP A 376 -15.57 11.14 -3.15
C TRP A 376 -15.57 10.37 -4.49
N GLY A 377 -15.87 9.09 -4.49
CA GLY A 377 -15.98 8.21 -5.65
C GLY A 377 -15.19 6.93 -5.50
N VAL A 378 -15.22 6.12 -6.56
CA VAL A 378 -14.50 4.84 -6.65
C VAL A 378 -13.08 5.07 -7.13
N VAL A 379 -12.14 4.37 -6.53
CA VAL A 379 -10.72 4.41 -6.87
C VAL A 379 -10.19 3.01 -7.19
N ASN A 380 -9.27 2.93 -8.14
CA ASN A 380 -8.56 1.71 -8.51
C ASN A 380 -7.17 2.05 -9.06
N GLU A 381 -6.43 1.08 -9.55
CA GLU A 381 -5.06 1.27 -10.05
C GLU A 381 -4.95 2.25 -11.22
N SER A 382 -6.04 2.51 -11.96
CA SER A 382 -6.05 3.52 -13.02
C SER A 382 -5.93 4.96 -12.47
N ASN A 383 -6.19 5.17 -11.18
CA ASN A 383 -6.06 6.46 -10.51
C ASN A 383 -4.60 6.80 -10.18
N VAL A 384 -3.69 5.83 -10.14
CA VAL A 384 -2.28 6.05 -9.76
C VAL A 384 -1.63 7.14 -10.62
N GLN A 385 -1.71 7.02 -11.94
CA GLN A 385 -1.08 7.99 -12.84
C GLN A 385 -1.70 9.39 -12.75
N PRO A 386 -3.03 9.57 -12.76
CA PRO A 386 -3.66 10.87 -12.51
C PRO A 386 -3.26 11.51 -11.19
N ILE A 387 -3.17 10.74 -10.10
CA ILE A 387 -2.72 11.24 -8.78
C ILE A 387 -1.29 11.76 -8.89
N ILE A 388 -0.38 10.99 -9.47
CA ILE A 388 1.03 11.38 -9.66
C ILE A 388 1.12 12.67 -10.48
N GLU A 389 0.41 12.75 -11.60
CA GLU A 389 0.42 13.92 -12.47
C GLU A 389 -0.14 15.17 -11.79
N HIS A 390 -1.15 15.00 -10.94
CA HIS A 390 -1.69 16.08 -10.12
C HIS A 390 -0.67 16.56 -9.07
N LEU A 391 -0.12 15.64 -8.30
CA LEU A 391 0.81 15.96 -7.22
C LEU A 391 2.12 16.59 -7.73
N ASN A 392 2.62 16.18 -8.88
CA ASN A 392 3.82 16.78 -9.47
C ASN A 392 3.55 18.05 -10.31
N GLY A 393 2.28 18.50 -10.37
CA GLY A 393 1.87 19.73 -11.05
C GLY A 393 1.85 19.64 -12.58
N THR A 394 1.87 18.44 -13.17
CA THR A 394 1.82 18.24 -14.63
C THR A 394 0.40 18.15 -15.17
N ALA A 395 -0.58 17.87 -14.30
CA ALA A 395 -2.00 17.89 -14.62
C ALA A 395 -2.83 18.46 -13.46
N THR A 396 -4.09 18.77 -13.74
CA THR A 396 -5.08 19.16 -12.73
C THR A 396 -6.21 18.17 -12.71
N MET A 397 -6.68 17.82 -11.52
CA MET A 397 -7.86 16.96 -11.38
C MET A 397 -9.12 17.67 -11.87
N PRO A 398 -10.11 16.93 -12.41
CA PRO A 398 -11.41 17.48 -12.76
C PRO A 398 -12.09 18.10 -11.54
N SER A 399 -12.88 19.16 -11.76
CA SER A 399 -13.71 19.72 -10.71
C SER A 399 -14.82 18.74 -10.32
N ARG A 400 -15.10 18.66 -9.02
CA ARG A 400 -16.20 17.84 -8.50
C ARG A 400 -17.58 18.42 -8.81
N PRO A 401 -18.59 17.58 -9.05
CA PRO A 401 -19.97 18.02 -9.03
C PRO A 401 -20.34 18.66 -7.69
N SER A 402 -21.10 19.75 -7.73
CA SER A 402 -21.44 20.53 -6.53
C SER A 402 -22.25 19.77 -5.50
N ASP A 403 -23.10 18.84 -5.92
CA ASP A 403 -23.88 17.96 -5.04
C ASP A 403 -23.00 16.95 -4.29
N VAL A 404 -21.95 16.45 -4.93
CA VAL A 404 -20.95 15.60 -4.28
C VAL A 404 -20.18 16.39 -3.22
N VAL A 405 -19.70 17.58 -3.58
CA VAL A 405 -18.98 18.46 -2.64
C VAL A 405 -19.83 18.75 -1.41
N MET A 406 -21.09 19.20 -1.60
CA MET A 406 -22.00 19.48 -0.48
C MET A 406 -22.28 18.25 0.39
N CYS A 407 -22.39 17.05 -0.23
CA CYS A 407 -22.62 15.82 0.49
C CYS A 407 -21.39 15.44 1.33
N MET A 408 -20.19 15.54 0.77
CA MET A 408 -18.95 15.20 1.48
C MET A 408 -18.60 16.22 2.56
N GLU A 409 -18.86 17.50 2.35
CA GLU A 409 -18.75 18.52 3.39
C GLU A 409 -19.71 18.24 4.58
N ALA A 410 -20.93 17.78 4.29
CA ALA A 410 -21.86 17.38 5.34
C ALA A 410 -21.38 16.13 6.09
N ASN A 411 -20.85 15.12 5.38
CA ASN A 411 -20.26 13.93 6.00
C ASN A 411 -19.09 14.31 6.91
N GLN A 412 -18.19 15.15 6.42
CA GLN A 412 -17.05 15.62 7.20
C GLN A 412 -17.48 16.37 8.46
N ALA A 413 -18.46 17.26 8.35
CA ALA A 413 -18.99 18.00 9.48
C ALA A 413 -19.64 17.09 10.55
N ILE A 414 -20.28 15.99 10.14
CA ILE A 414 -20.83 14.99 11.06
C ILE A 414 -19.68 14.26 11.78
N ARG A 415 -18.67 13.84 11.06
CA ARG A 415 -17.48 13.16 11.63
C ARG A 415 -16.75 14.08 12.62
N GLU A 416 -16.51 15.33 12.25
CA GLU A 416 -15.88 16.32 13.12
C GLU A 416 -16.72 16.63 14.38
N ALA A 417 -18.04 16.69 14.25
CA ALA A 417 -18.92 16.92 15.40
C ALA A 417 -18.93 15.75 16.39
N TYR A 418 -18.62 14.54 15.91
CA TYR A 418 -18.61 13.34 16.74
C TYR A 418 -17.24 13.06 17.38
N TRP A 419 -16.15 13.22 16.64
CA TRP A 419 -14.78 12.90 17.08
C TRP A 419 -13.87 14.12 17.33
N GLY A 420 -14.30 15.31 16.96
CA GLY A 420 -13.53 16.55 17.00
C GLY A 420 -13.32 17.19 18.36
#